data_9b98a21c1c6fdacfdd7fb25b5799019e
#
_entry.id   9b98a21c1c6fdacfdd7fb25b5799019e
#
_cell.length_a   1.000
_cell.length_b   1.000
_cell.length_c   1.000
_cell.angle_alpha   90.00
_cell.angle_beta   90.00
_cell.angle_gamma   90.00
#
_symmetry.space_group_name_H-M   'P 1'
#
loop_
_entity.id
_entity.type
_entity.pdbx_description
1 polymer ?
#
loop_
_entity_poly.entity_id
_entity_poly.type
_entity_poly.pdbx_seq_one_letter_code
_entity_poly.pdbx_strand_id
1 'polypeptide(L)'
;MHQVIELQGVAKRYDSAGAPALGPLTLGVAEGEALVVTGPSGSGKSTLLNLVAGLDRPTDGAVIVAGRRIDQLSEHALAKFRREHIGMVFQFFNLLDDLTVTDNIQLPAQLTGTGRREAAARAGELMEMLGIRRHARAYPGRLSGGERQRVAVARALVNRPALLLADEPTGALDTASGHDVRDLLVDLHRAGQTVVLVTHDPALAEACASRTIHLVDGHVALDTYAQAVR
;
A
#
# COMPACT_ATOMS: atom_id res chain seq x y z
N MET A 1 10.42 19.79 -0.79
CA MET A 1 9.30 18.86 -1.10
C MET A 1 8.77 18.33 0.21
N HIS A 2 7.45 18.26 0.37
CA HIS A 2 6.86 17.68 1.59
C HIS A 2 7.03 16.16 1.57
N GLN A 3 7.53 15.57 2.67
CA GLN A 3 7.70 14.12 2.76
C GLN A 3 6.45 13.49 3.38
N VAL A 4 5.93 12.45 2.73
CA VAL A 4 4.80 11.64 3.25
C VAL A 4 5.30 10.54 4.18
N ILE A 5 6.52 10.01 3.93
CA ILE A 5 7.18 9.04 4.81
C ILE A 5 8.55 9.58 5.19
N GLU A 6 8.87 9.50 6.49
CA GLU A 6 10.21 9.72 7.01
C GLU A 6 10.55 8.60 7.98
N LEU A 7 11.57 7.83 7.66
CA LEU A 7 12.18 6.82 8.51
C LEU A 7 13.50 7.38 9.02
N GLN A 8 13.69 7.42 10.33
CA GLN A 8 14.89 7.99 10.97
C GLN A 8 15.58 6.90 11.79
N GLY A 9 16.60 6.25 11.20
CA GLY A 9 17.38 5.20 11.85
C GLY A 9 16.53 3.97 12.25
N VAL A 10 15.49 3.67 11.48
CA VAL A 10 14.51 2.62 11.81
C VAL A 10 15.14 1.25 11.69
N ALA A 11 15.04 0.46 12.76
CA ALA A 11 15.46 -0.94 12.78
C ALA A 11 14.35 -1.84 13.34
N LYS A 12 14.32 -3.09 12.90
CA LYS A 12 13.41 -4.12 13.42
C LYS A 12 14.13 -5.42 13.67
N ARG A 13 13.97 -5.93 14.91
CA ARG A 13 14.40 -7.27 15.33
C ARG A 13 13.19 -8.00 15.87
N TYR A 14 12.99 -9.24 15.44
CA TYR A 14 11.96 -10.12 16.01
C TYR A 14 12.53 -10.97 17.15
N ASP A 15 13.82 -11.33 17.05
CA ASP A 15 14.56 -12.06 18.09
C ASP A 15 15.73 -11.21 18.59
N SER A 16 15.97 -11.24 19.90
CA SER A 16 17.05 -10.48 20.54
C SER A 16 18.46 -10.96 20.13
N ALA A 17 18.60 -12.23 19.73
CA ALA A 17 19.88 -12.85 19.36
C ALA A 17 20.08 -13.00 17.83
N GLY A 18 19.04 -12.73 17.03
CA GLY A 18 19.07 -12.89 15.58
C GLY A 18 19.56 -11.65 14.81
N ALA A 19 19.87 -11.83 13.53
CA ALA A 19 20.09 -10.71 12.61
C ALA A 19 18.81 -9.83 12.53
N PRO A 20 18.94 -8.52 12.37
CA PRO A 20 17.77 -7.66 12.21
C PRO A 20 17.00 -8.00 10.92
N ALA A 21 15.69 -8.08 11.01
CA ALA A 21 14.82 -8.21 9.84
C ALA A 21 14.85 -6.92 8.97
N LEU A 22 15.11 -5.77 9.60
CA LEU A 22 15.44 -4.50 8.96
C LEU A 22 16.53 -3.84 9.80
N GLY A 23 17.67 -3.51 9.17
CA GLY A 23 18.78 -2.76 9.77
C GLY A 23 18.43 -1.29 9.92
N PRO A 24 19.31 -0.49 10.56
CA PRO A 24 19.07 0.94 10.67
C PRO A 24 18.89 1.57 9.29
N LEU A 25 17.69 2.07 9.03
CA LEU A 25 17.29 2.66 7.75
C LEU A 25 16.84 4.10 7.95
N THR A 26 17.43 5.02 7.19
CA THR A 26 16.95 6.39 7.05
C THR A 26 16.50 6.59 5.62
N LEU A 27 15.22 6.88 5.42
CA LEU A 27 14.58 6.97 4.11
C LEU A 27 13.46 8.01 4.16
N GLY A 28 13.42 8.90 3.18
CA GLY A 28 12.28 9.80 2.93
C GLY A 28 11.57 9.42 1.64
N VAL A 29 10.25 9.57 1.61
CA VAL A 29 9.42 9.44 0.40
C VAL A 29 8.61 10.72 0.26
N ALA A 30 8.72 11.38 -0.89
CA ALA A 30 8.04 12.64 -1.16
C ALA A 30 6.55 12.40 -1.52
N GLU A 31 5.74 13.43 -1.34
CA GLU A 31 4.36 13.43 -1.82
C GLU A 31 4.32 13.28 -3.35
N GLY A 32 3.48 12.40 -3.85
CA GLY A 32 3.36 12.06 -5.27
C GLY A 32 4.47 11.13 -5.79
N GLU A 33 5.42 10.68 -4.95
CA GLU A 33 6.47 9.72 -5.34
C GLU A 33 5.91 8.30 -5.44
N ALA A 34 6.38 7.53 -6.43
CA ALA A 34 6.18 6.08 -6.50
C ALA A 34 7.50 5.39 -6.15
N LEU A 35 7.62 4.94 -4.90
CA LEU A 35 8.75 4.16 -4.41
C LEU A 35 8.48 2.68 -4.63
N VAL A 36 9.35 2.01 -5.38
CA VAL A 36 9.34 0.55 -5.51
C VAL A 36 10.43 -0.07 -4.65
N VAL A 37 10.05 -1.07 -3.86
CA VAL A 37 10.96 -1.83 -2.99
C VAL A 37 11.12 -3.22 -3.56
N THR A 38 12.34 -3.55 -3.97
CA THR A 38 12.72 -4.85 -4.52
C THR A 38 13.70 -5.58 -3.60
N GLY A 39 13.99 -6.83 -3.89
CA GLY A 39 14.98 -7.64 -3.16
C GLY A 39 14.55 -9.10 -3.01
N PRO A 40 15.46 -9.99 -2.60
CA PRO A 40 15.17 -11.41 -2.41
C PRO A 40 14.12 -11.65 -1.30
N SER A 41 13.58 -12.87 -1.25
CA SER A 41 12.72 -13.28 -0.13
C SER A 41 13.49 -13.16 1.19
N GLY A 42 12.81 -12.68 2.24
CA GLY A 42 13.42 -12.46 3.55
C GLY A 42 14.29 -11.19 3.69
N SER A 43 14.43 -10.36 2.64
CA SER A 43 15.27 -9.14 2.72
C SER A 43 14.69 -7.98 3.55
N GLY A 44 13.50 -8.12 4.15
CA GLY A 44 12.89 -7.09 4.99
C GLY A 44 11.83 -6.21 4.32
N LYS A 45 11.45 -6.47 3.06
CA LYS A 45 10.45 -5.66 2.30
C LYS A 45 9.10 -5.55 3.01
N SER A 46 8.49 -6.69 3.36
CA SER A 46 7.20 -6.69 4.08
C SER A 46 7.33 -6.15 5.50
N THR A 47 8.50 -6.30 6.14
CA THR A 47 8.79 -5.65 7.43
C THR A 47 8.77 -4.12 7.27
N LEU A 48 9.47 -3.59 6.27
CA LEU A 48 9.44 -2.16 5.96
C LEU A 48 8.01 -1.66 5.72
N LEU A 49 7.25 -2.38 4.88
CA LEU A 49 5.86 -2.02 4.58
C LEU A 49 4.99 -2.02 5.84
N ASN A 50 5.13 -3.04 6.71
CA ASN A 50 4.38 -3.15 7.96
C ASN A 50 4.72 -2.03 8.95
N LEU A 51 5.98 -1.61 9.02
CA LEU A 51 6.39 -0.48 9.87
C LEU A 51 5.79 0.83 9.37
N VAL A 52 5.83 1.10 8.06
CA VAL A 52 5.22 2.28 7.44
C VAL A 52 3.69 2.26 7.58
N ALA A 53 3.08 1.08 7.48
CA ALA A 53 1.64 0.90 7.70
C ALA A 53 1.22 1.04 9.17
N GLY A 54 2.18 1.03 10.11
CA GLY A 54 1.88 0.94 11.53
C GLY A 54 1.18 -0.37 11.91
N LEU A 55 1.44 -1.45 11.18
CA LEU A 55 1.00 -2.80 11.53
C LEU A 55 2.00 -3.49 12.46
N ASP A 56 3.23 -2.97 12.49
CA ASP A 56 4.28 -3.38 13.42
C ASP A 56 5.00 -2.14 13.96
N ARG A 57 5.80 -2.31 15.01
CA ARG A 57 6.57 -1.22 15.62
C ARG A 57 8.06 -1.44 15.40
N PRO A 58 8.83 -0.39 15.12
CA PRO A 58 10.28 -0.51 15.07
C PRO A 58 10.83 -0.88 16.46
N THR A 59 11.98 -1.58 16.46
CA THR A 59 12.76 -1.80 17.70
C THR A 59 13.54 -0.53 18.06
N ASP A 60 14.03 0.19 17.05
CA ASP A 60 14.78 1.44 17.18
C ASP A 60 14.38 2.42 16.08
N GLY A 61 14.63 3.71 16.33
CA GLY A 61 14.37 4.78 15.38
C GLY A 61 12.96 5.36 15.47
N ALA A 62 12.57 6.13 14.45
CA ALA A 62 11.28 6.79 14.38
C ALA A 62 10.63 6.62 13.00
N VAL A 63 9.31 6.39 13.00
CA VAL A 63 8.48 6.28 11.79
C VAL A 63 7.50 7.44 11.77
N ILE A 64 7.66 8.34 10.80
CA ILE A 64 6.76 9.48 10.57
C ILE A 64 6.04 9.24 9.24
N VAL A 65 4.70 9.31 9.26
CA VAL A 65 3.85 9.18 8.06
C VAL A 65 2.83 10.31 8.06
N ALA A 66 2.64 10.95 6.92
CA ALA A 66 1.77 12.11 6.76
C ALA A 66 2.00 13.17 7.87
N GLY A 67 3.27 13.47 8.15
CA GLY A 67 3.68 14.45 9.16
C GLY A 67 3.48 14.02 10.62
N ARG A 68 3.05 12.78 10.89
CA ARG A 68 2.79 12.28 12.23
C ARG A 68 3.71 11.14 12.61
N ARG A 69 4.35 11.21 13.76
CA ARG A 69 5.14 10.12 14.34
C ARG A 69 4.21 9.00 14.82
N ILE A 70 4.22 7.86 14.12
CA ILE A 70 3.24 6.78 14.33
C ILE A 70 3.72 5.67 15.27
N ASP A 71 5.03 5.48 15.42
CA ASP A 71 5.63 4.45 16.28
C ASP A 71 5.28 4.63 17.77
N GLN A 72 4.90 5.85 18.18
CA GLN A 72 4.54 6.19 19.57
C GLN A 72 3.03 6.22 19.83
N LEU A 73 2.20 6.04 18.82
CA LEU A 73 0.76 6.05 18.98
C LEU A 73 0.26 4.82 19.75
N SER A 74 -0.81 5.00 20.55
CA SER A 74 -1.55 3.85 21.08
C SER A 74 -2.18 3.03 19.95
N GLU A 75 -2.49 1.76 20.18
CA GLU A 75 -3.11 0.89 19.16
C GLU A 75 -4.41 1.48 18.61
N HIS A 76 -5.22 2.08 19.47
CA HIS A 76 -6.46 2.75 19.05
C HIS A 76 -6.18 3.95 18.12
N ALA A 77 -5.24 4.81 18.51
CA ALA A 77 -4.86 5.98 17.72
C ALA A 77 -4.21 5.57 16.38
N LEU A 78 -3.40 4.50 16.40
CA LEU A 78 -2.74 3.95 15.23
C LEU A 78 -3.76 3.33 14.26
N ALA A 79 -4.74 2.57 14.77
CA ALA A 79 -5.82 2.01 13.97
C ALA A 79 -6.69 3.12 13.32
N LYS A 80 -6.96 4.21 14.03
CA LYS A 80 -7.64 5.39 13.47
C LYS A 80 -6.80 6.04 12.38
N PHE A 81 -5.51 6.28 12.64
CA PHE A 81 -4.58 6.88 11.69
C PHE A 81 -4.48 6.07 10.39
N ARG A 82 -4.35 4.72 10.49
CA ARG A 82 -4.32 3.84 9.29
C ARG A 82 -5.56 4.05 8.41
N ARG A 83 -6.75 4.01 9.01
CA ARG A 83 -8.00 4.18 8.26
C ARG A 83 -8.11 5.52 7.54
N GLU A 84 -7.55 6.58 8.13
CA GLU A 84 -7.64 7.94 7.61
C GLU A 84 -6.56 8.25 6.56
N HIS A 85 -5.37 7.70 6.70
CA HIS A 85 -4.20 8.15 5.93
C HIS A 85 -3.54 7.09 5.05
N ILE A 86 -3.81 5.80 5.28
CA ILE A 86 -3.11 4.71 4.59
C ILE A 86 -4.11 3.78 3.90
N GLY A 87 -3.96 3.63 2.59
CA GLY A 87 -4.61 2.57 1.82
C GLY A 87 -3.67 1.36 1.71
N MET A 88 -4.21 0.15 1.88
CA MET A 88 -3.41 -1.08 1.72
C MET A 88 -4.01 -2.00 0.68
N VAL A 89 -3.14 -2.48 -0.22
CA VAL A 89 -3.43 -3.48 -1.24
C VAL A 89 -2.52 -4.69 -0.98
N PHE A 90 -3.10 -5.87 -0.86
CA PHE A 90 -2.40 -7.11 -0.54
C PHE A 90 -2.42 -8.08 -1.70
N GLN A 91 -1.46 -9.00 -1.75
CA GLN A 91 -1.37 -10.07 -2.73
C GLN A 91 -2.65 -10.93 -2.79
N PHE A 92 -3.23 -11.27 -1.64
CA PHE A 92 -4.43 -12.12 -1.54
C PHE A 92 -5.72 -11.32 -1.29
N PHE A 93 -5.77 -10.06 -1.76
CA PHE A 93 -6.95 -9.18 -1.75
C PHE A 93 -7.48 -8.82 -0.35
N ASN A 94 -7.52 -9.73 0.59
CA ASN A 94 -8.05 -9.58 1.96
C ASN A 94 -9.47 -8.99 1.98
N LEU A 95 -10.34 -9.42 1.06
CA LEU A 95 -11.75 -9.05 1.04
C LEU A 95 -12.51 -9.86 2.09
N LEU A 96 -13.58 -9.28 2.61
CA LEU A 96 -14.50 -9.95 3.52
C LEU A 96 -15.55 -10.70 2.68
N ASP A 97 -15.52 -12.03 2.75
CA ASP A 97 -16.35 -12.90 1.89
C ASP A 97 -17.86 -12.76 2.16
N ASP A 98 -18.23 -12.39 3.37
CA ASP A 98 -19.62 -12.18 3.80
C ASP A 98 -20.17 -10.78 3.44
N LEU A 99 -19.35 -9.93 2.84
CA LEU A 99 -19.72 -8.59 2.40
C LEU A 99 -19.76 -8.50 0.88
N THR A 100 -20.73 -7.73 0.36
CA THR A 100 -20.77 -7.40 -1.07
C THR A 100 -19.55 -6.55 -1.48
N VAL A 101 -19.33 -6.42 -2.77
CA VAL A 101 -18.31 -5.49 -3.32
C VAL A 101 -18.49 -4.08 -2.77
N THR A 102 -19.73 -3.56 -2.83
CA THR A 102 -20.03 -2.23 -2.27
C THR A 102 -19.71 -2.14 -0.79
N ASP A 103 -20.08 -3.15 0.00
CA ASP A 103 -19.86 -3.14 1.45
C ASP A 103 -18.36 -3.24 1.79
N ASN A 104 -17.60 -4.08 1.07
CA ASN A 104 -16.15 -4.14 1.20
C ASN A 104 -15.48 -2.78 0.98
N ILE A 105 -15.89 -2.05 -0.07
CA ILE A 105 -15.31 -0.76 -0.43
C ILE A 105 -15.68 0.32 0.59
N GLN A 106 -16.94 0.40 1.02
CA GLN A 106 -17.41 1.47 1.90
C GLN A 106 -17.06 1.27 3.37
N LEU A 107 -16.74 0.04 3.80
CA LEU A 107 -16.46 -0.29 5.20
C LEU A 107 -15.42 0.63 5.87
N PRO A 108 -14.22 0.90 5.28
CA PRO A 108 -13.25 1.79 5.92
C PRO A 108 -13.80 3.21 6.13
N ALA A 109 -14.60 3.75 5.21
CA ALA A 109 -15.22 5.06 5.34
C ALA A 109 -16.25 5.09 6.47
N GLN A 110 -17.08 4.06 6.60
CA GLN A 110 -18.02 3.94 7.73
C GLN A 110 -17.29 3.84 9.07
N LEU A 111 -16.16 3.14 9.13
CA LEU A 111 -15.34 3.02 10.35
C LEU A 111 -14.63 4.32 10.75
N THR A 112 -14.51 5.30 9.83
CA THR A 112 -14.04 6.66 10.15
C THR A 112 -15.18 7.63 10.51
N GLY A 113 -16.43 7.14 10.50
CA GLY A 113 -17.61 7.95 10.83
C GLY A 113 -18.26 8.65 9.64
N THR A 114 -17.79 8.38 8.42
CA THR A 114 -18.45 8.89 7.19
C THR A 114 -19.88 8.37 7.10
N GLY A 115 -20.81 9.25 6.82
CA GLY A 115 -22.23 8.90 6.69
C GLY A 115 -22.48 7.86 5.59
N ARG A 116 -23.44 6.96 5.79
CA ARG A 116 -23.74 5.86 4.85
C ARG A 116 -23.96 6.33 3.41
N ARG A 117 -24.65 7.45 3.22
CA ARG A 117 -24.95 8.00 1.87
C ARG A 117 -23.67 8.48 1.18
N GLU A 118 -22.79 9.15 1.90
CA GLU A 118 -21.52 9.65 1.39
C GLU A 118 -20.55 8.49 1.09
N ALA A 119 -20.41 7.53 2.01
CA ALA A 119 -19.61 6.34 1.81
C ALA A 119 -20.07 5.53 0.58
N ALA A 120 -21.38 5.38 0.39
CA ALA A 120 -21.94 4.69 -0.76
C ALA A 120 -21.73 5.46 -2.07
N ALA A 121 -21.86 6.79 -2.06
CA ALA A 121 -21.55 7.63 -3.23
C ALA A 121 -20.08 7.48 -3.62
N ARG A 122 -19.15 7.61 -2.66
CA ARG A 122 -17.72 7.46 -2.90
C ARG A 122 -17.35 6.05 -3.39
N ALA A 123 -17.94 5.00 -2.82
CA ALA A 123 -17.76 3.64 -3.32
C ALA A 123 -18.26 3.51 -4.76
N GLY A 124 -19.40 4.15 -5.09
CA GLY A 124 -19.93 4.21 -6.45
C GLY A 124 -18.96 4.84 -7.45
N GLU A 125 -18.39 6.00 -7.13
CA GLU A 125 -17.39 6.69 -7.97
C GLU A 125 -16.18 5.78 -8.23
N LEU A 126 -15.64 5.14 -7.18
CA LEU A 126 -14.50 4.24 -7.30
C LEU A 126 -14.82 3.00 -8.13
N MET A 127 -16.02 2.43 -7.98
CA MET A 127 -16.45 1.30 -8.79
C MET A 127 -16.58 1.64 -10.28
N GLU A 128 -17.06 2.85 -10.62
CA GLU A 128 -17.06 3.33 -12.01
C GLU A 128 -15.64 3.51 -12.54
N MET A 129 -14.81 4.24 -11.81
CA MET A 129 -13.41 4.51 -12.18
C MET A 129 -12.63 3.21 -12.43
N LEU A 130 -12.88 2.17 -11.64
CA LEU A 130 -12.18 0.89 -11.71
C LEU A 130 -12.88 -0.18 -12.56
N GLY A 131 -13.97 0.16 -13.25
CA GLY A 131 -14.70 -0.73 -14.15
C GLY A 131 -15.38 -1.93 -13.48
N ILE A 132 -15.69 -1.84 -12.18
CA ILE A 132 -16.29 -2.93 -11.39
C ILE A 132 -17.73 -2.64 -10.92
N ARG A 133 -18.35 -1.58 -11.43
CA ARG A 133 -19.74 -1.17 -11.05
C ARG A 133 -20.78 -2.27 -11.24
N ARG A 134 -20.63 -3.08 -12.29
CA ARG A 134 -21.51 -4.23 -12.58
C ARG A 134 -21.53 -5.26 -11.45
N HIS A 135 -20.48 -5.32 -10.63
CA HIS A 135 -20.31 -6.27 -9.53
C HIS A 135 -20.74 -5.73 -8.17
N ALA A 136 -21.34 -4.54 -8.08
CA ALA A 136 -21.65 -3.84 -6.83
C ALA A 136 -22.34 -4.72 -5.76
N ARG A 137 -23.24 -5.61 -6.19
CA ARG A 137 -24.00 -6.52 -5.31
C ARG A 137 -23.41 -7.94 -5.25
N ALA A 138 -22.34 -8.22 -5.96
CA ALA A 138 -21.69 -9.53 -5.93
C ALA A 138 -20.87 -9.71 -4.65
N TYR A 139 -20.63 -10.95 -4.28
CA TYR A 139 -19.71 -11.34 -3.22
C TYR A 139 -18.34 -11.71 -3.81
N PRO A 140 -17.22 -11.56 -3.05
CA PRO A 140 -15.87 -11.82 -3.55
C PRO A 140 -15.66 -13.15 -4.26
N GLY A 141 -16.31 -14.22 -3.78
CA GLY A 141 -16.22 -15.55 -4.39
C GLY A 141 -16.77 -15.67 -5.82
N ARG A 142 -17.51 -14.66 -6.33
CA ARG A 142 -18.03 -14.63 -7.70
C ARG A 142 -17.15 -13.81 -8.67
N LEU A 143 -16.06 -13.25 -8.19
CA LEU A 143 -15.17 -12.37 -8.95
C LEU A 143 -13.94 -13.13 -9.43
N SER A 144 -13.41 -12.74 -10.60
CA SER A 144 -12.07 -13.11 -11.03
C SER A 144 -11.00 -12.52 -10.09
N GLY A 145 -9.75 -12.99 -10.19
CA GLY A 145 -8.64 -12.46 -9.42
C GLY A 145 -8.44 -10.97 -9.64
N GLY A 146 -8.41 -10.53 -10.91
CA GLY A 146 -8.27 -9.12 -11.28
C GLY A 146 -9.42 -8.23 -10.78
N GLU A 147 -10.67 -8.73 -10.83
CA GLU A 147 -11.82 -8.01 -10.27
C GLU A 147 -11.72 -7.88 -8.75
N ARG A 148 -11.31 -8.95 -8.04
CA ARG A 148 -11.06 -8.90 -6.59
C ARG A 148 -9.97 -7.88 -6.24
N GLN A 149 -8.90 -7.81 -7.03
CA GLN A 149 -7.83 -6.84 -6.80
C GLN A 149 -8.30 -5.41 -7.03
N ARG A 150 -9.10 -5.14 -8.07
CA ARG A 150 -9.71 -3.82 -8.28
C ARG A 150 -10.65 -3.42 -7.13
N VAL A 151 -11.39 -4.37 -6.54
CA VAL A 151 -12.17 -4.12 -5.32
C VAL A 151 -11.25 -3.77 -4.15
N ALA A 152 -10.14 -4.49 -3.96
CA ALA A 152 -9.16 -4.20 -2.91
C ALA A 152 -8.54 -2.81 -3.08
N VAL A 153 -8.21 -2.41 -4.32
CA VAL A 153 -7.72 -1.05 -4.63
C VAL A 153 -8.81 -0.01 -4.34
N ALA A 154 -10.06 -0.23 -4.76
CA ALA A 154 -11.17 0.67 -4.46
C ALA A 154 -11.34 0.87 -2.95
N ARG A 155 -11.30 -0.21 -2.18
CA ARG A 155 -11.37 -0.20 -0.71
C ARG A 155 -10.21 0.62 -0.11
N ALA A 156 -9.00 0.46 -0.64
CA ALA A 156 -7.83 1.19 -0.18
C ALA A 156 -7.95 2.70 -0.44
N LEU A 157 -8.63 3.12 -1.51
CA LEU A 157 -8.77 4.51 -1.94
C LEU A 157 -10.00 5.25 -1.38
N VAL A 158 -10.92 4.55 -0.68
CA VAL A 158 -12.20 5.14 -0.29
C VAL A 158 -12.07 6.37 0.59
N ASN A 159 -11.10 6.38 1.51
CA ASN A 159 -10.82 7.49 2.44
C ASN A 159 -9.83 8.54 1.88
N ARG A 160 -9.50 8.50 0.58
CA ARG A 160 -8.51 9.39 -0.06
C ARG A 160 -7.19 9.42 0.73
N PRO A 161 -6.53 8.26 0.90
CA PRO A 161 -5.35 8.16 1.74
C PRO A 161 -4.19 9.00 1.18
N ALA A 162 -3.36 9.56 2.07
CA ALA A 162 -2.12 10.23 1.69
C ALA A 162 -1.11 9.25 1.07
N LEU A 163 -1.21 7.96 1.42
CA LEU A 163 -0.26 6.92 1.04
C LEU A 163 -0.99 5.63 0.66
N LEU A 164 -0.68 5.09 -0.51
CA LEU A 164 -1.08 3.76 -0.95
C LEU A 164 0.11 2.80 -0.81
N LEU A 165 -0.06 1.77 -0.01
CA LEU A 165 0.90 0.68 0.18
C LEU A 165 0.42 -0.55 -0.58
N ALA A 166 1.27 -1.16 -1.39
CA ALA A 166 0.93 -2.36 -2.15
C ALA A 166 2.00 -3.45 -1.91
N ASP A 167 1.58 -4.59 -1.39
CA ASP A 167 2.43 -5.76 -1.15
C ASP A 167 2.11 -6.84 -2.19
N GLU A 168 3.02 -7.02 -3.17
CA GLU A 168 2.90 -7.98 -4.28
C GLU A 168 1.51 -7.96 -4.97
N PRO A 169 1.03 -6.79 -5.43
CA PRO A 169 -0.38 -6.60 -5.83
C PRO A 169 -0.79 -7.42 -7.06
N THR A 170 0.17 -7.97 -7.81
CA THR A 170 -0.08 -8.82 -8.98
C THR A 170 0.28 -10.30 -8.77
N GLY A 171 0.87 -10.63 -7.61
CA GLY A 171 1.46 -11.95 -7.36
C GLY A 171 0.47 -13.13 -7.33
N ALA A 172 -0.84 -12.88 -7.18
CA ALA A 172 -1.90 -13.89 -7.22
C ALA A 172 -2.76 -13.83 -8.49
N LEU A 173 -2.31 -13.09 -9.52
CA LEU A 173 -3.08 -12.83 -10.75
C LEU A 173 -2.49 -13.59 -11.94
N ASP A 174 -3.35 -13.89 -12.92
CA ASP A 174 -2.90 -14.25 -14.26
C ASP A 174 -2.27 -13.05 -14.98
N THR A 175 -1.52 -13.30 -16.04
CA THR A 175 -0.75 -12.27 -16.77
C THR A 175 -1.62 -11.10 -17.24
N ALA A 176 -2.80 -11.37 -17.80
CA ALA A 176 -3.67 -10.32 -18.33
C ALA A 176 -4.21 -9.42 -17.20
N SER A 177 -4.74 -10.04 -16.14
CA SER A 177 -5.21 -9.34 -14.94
C SER A 177 -4.08 -8.57 -14.24
N GLY A 178 -2.85 -9.13 -14.24
CA GLY A 178 -1.67 -8.47 -13.69
C GLY A 178 -1.32 -7.19 -14.45
N HIS A 179 -1.39 -7.20 -15.80
CA HIS A 179 -1.19 -6.00 -16.61
C HIS A 179 -2.23 -4.92 -16.32
N ASP A 180 -3.50 -5.29 -16.21
CA ASP A 180 -4.57 -4.35 -15.89
C ASP A 180 -4.37 -3.67 -14.52
N VAL A 181 -3.92 -4.43 -13.50
CA VAL A 181 -3.64 -3.89 -12.16
C VAL A 181 -2.38 -3.04 -12.16
N ARG A 182 -1.35 -3.40 -12.91
CA ARG A 182 -0.16 -2.57 -13.12
C ARG A 182 -0.54 -1.22 -13.72
N ASP A 183 -1.28 -1.22 -14.83
CA ASP A 183 -1.67 0.02 -15.52
C ASP A 183 -2.52 0.91 -14.60
N LEU A 184 -3.40 0.31 -13.79
CA LEU A 184 -4.15 1.03 -12.76
C LEU A 184 -3.25 1.70 -11.72
N LEU A 185 -2.21 1.02 -11.21
CA LEU A 185 -1.28 1.62 -10.24
C LEU A 185 -0.46 2.76 -10.86
N VAL A 186 -0.06 2.62 -12.13
CA VAL A 186 0.60 3.70 -12.89
C VAL A 186 -0.32 4.92 -13.03
N ASP A 187 -1.59 4.72 -13.36
CA ASP A 187 -2.55 5.81 -13.51
C ASP A 187 -2.84 6.52 -12.18
N LEU A 188 -2.92 5.78 -11.08
CA LEU A 188 -3.05 6.35 -9.73
C LEU A 188 -1.85 7.21 -9.36
N HIS A 189 -0.62 6.73 -9.64
CA HIS A 189 0.58 7.53 -9.42
C HIS A 189 0.60 8.79 -10.29
N ARG A 190 0.27 8.69 -11.59
CA ARG A 190 0.18 9.83 -12.50
C ARG A 190 -0.87 10.86 -12.06
N ALA A 191 -1.92 10.41 -11.40
CA ALA A 191 -2.93 11.26 -10.77
C ALA A 191 -2.48 11.92 -9.47
N GLY A 192 -1.23 11.71 -9.04
CA GLY A 192 -0.62 12.32 -7.86
C GLY A 192 -0.68 11.47 -6.58
N GLN A 193 -1.17 10.22 -6.65
CA GLN A 193 -1.15 9.34 -5.48
C GLN A 193 0.28 8.93 -5.14
N THR A 194 0.69 9.14 -3.88
CA THR A 194 1.94 8.56 -3.37
C THR A 194 1.77 7.05 -3.22
N VAL A 195 2.68 6.27 -3.80
CA VAL A 195 2.63 4.80 -3.80
C VAL A 195 3.93 4.23 -3.25
N VAL A 196 3.83 3.27 -2.35
CA VAL A 196 4.96 2.38 -2.01
C VAL A 196 4.58 0.97 -2.41
N LEU A 197 5.33 0.40 -3.33
CA LEU A 197 5.09 -0.89 -3.94
C LEU A 197 6.21 -1.86 -3.58
N VAL A 198 5.87 -2.97 -2.95
CA VAL A 198 6.77 -4.13 -2.80
C VAL A 198 6.47 -5.11 -3.92
N THR A 199 7.48 -5.47 -4.70
CA THR A 199 7.32 -6.50 -5.74
C THR A 199 8.63 -7.17 -6.10
N HIS A 200 8.54 -8.40 -6.59
CA HIS A 200 9.63 -9.13 -7.25
C HIS A 200 9.46 -9.17 -8.78
N ASP A 201 8.36 -8.60 -9.31
CA ASP A 201 8.11 -8.48 -10.75
C ASP A 201 8.86 -7.26 -11.33
N PRO A 202 9.89 -7.48 -12.19
CA PRO A 202 10.66 -6.38 -12.77
C PRO A 202 9.82 -5.48 -13.68
N ALA A 203 8.86 -6.04 -14.41
CA ALA A 203 8.02 -5.27 -15.33
C ALA A 203 7.06 -4.32 -14.57
N LEU A 204 6.51 -4.78 -13.44
CA LEU A 204 5.72 -3.94 -12.55
C LEU A 204 6.59 -2.85 -11.91
N ALA A 205 7.80 -3.21 -11.45
CA ALA A 205 8.74 -2.26 -10.88
C ALA A 205 9.11 -1.16 -11.87
N GLU A 206 9.52 -1.52 -13.09
CA GLU A 206 9.89 -0.56 -14.14
C GLU A 206 8.74 0.36 -14.54
N ALA A 207 7.52 -0.17 -14.65
CA ALA A 207 6.36 0.60 -15.09
C ALA A 207 5.89 1.62 -14.03
N CYS A 208 6.02 1.30 -12.74
CA CYS A 208 5.44 2.10 -11.65
C CYS A 208 6.47 3.04 -10.99
N ALA A 209 7.77 2.72 -11.00
CA ALA A 209 8.74 3.42 -10.18
C ALA A 209 9.10 4.82 -10.68
N SER A 210 9.00 5.83 -9.80
CA SER A 210 9.81 7.05 -9.89
C SER A 210 11.14 6.90 -9.14
N ARG A 211 11.20 5.99 -8.16
CA ARG A 211 12.40 5.60 -7.42
C ARG A 211 12.33 4.12 -7.04
N THR A 212 13.46 3.44 -7.10
CA THR A 212 13.57 2.03 -6.69
C THR A 212 14.64 1.89 -5.61
N ILE A 213 14.29 1.20 -4.52
CA ILE A 213 15.27 0.72 -3.54
C ILE A 213 15.36 -0.81 -3.61
N HIS A 214 16.58 -1.32 -3.50
CA HIS A 214 16.85 -2.76 -3.44
C HIS A 214 17.31 -3.14 -2.05
N LEU A 215 16.54 -3.98 -1.37
CA LEU A 215 16.84 -4.47 -0.02
C LEU A 215 17.56 -5.82 -0.08
N VAL A 216 18.64 -5.94 0.66
CA VAL A 216 19.39 -7.19 0.88
C VAL A 216 19.68 -7.29 2.38
N ASP A 217 19.32 -8.41 3.01
CA ASP A 217 19.57 -8.70 4.42
C ASP A 217 19.21 -7.54 5.37
N GLY A 218 18.05 -6.93 5.13
CA GLY A 218 17.53 -5.83 5.94
C GLY A 218 18.17 -4.47 5.68
N HIS A 219 19.04 -4.32 4.67
CA HIS A 219 19.72 -3.06 4.34
C HIS A 219 19.43 -2.62 2.92
N VAL A 220 19.46 -1.31 2.66
CA VAL A 220 19.40 -0.76 1.31
C VAL A 220 20.74 -0.95 0.63
N ALA A 221 20.76 -1.85 -0.36
CA ALA A 221 21.95 -2.11 -1.19
C ALA A 221 22.03 -1.14 -2.38
N LEU A 222 20.89 -0.68 -2.90
CA LEU A 222 20.82 0.25 -4.02
C LEU A 222 19.60 1.16 -3.83
N ASP A 223 19.76 2.44 -4.22
CA ASP A 223 18.73 3.47 -4.23
C ASP A 223 18.86 4.28 -5.52
N THR A 224 17.90 4.16 -6.42
CA THR A 224 17.96 4.75 -7.76
C THR A 224 16.68 5.47 -8.11
N TYR A 225 16.80 6.68 -8.66
CA TYR A 225 15.68 7.39 -9.26
C TYR A 225 15.52 7.01 -10.73
N ALA A 226 14.28 6.84 -11.20
CA ALA A 226 14.02 6.68 -12.61
C ALA A 226 14.53 7.90 -13.38
N GLN A 227 15.22 7.67 -14.48
CA GLN A 227 15.63 8.78 -15.36
C GLN A 227 14.37 9.40 -15.93
N ALA A 228 14.20 10.72 -15.75
CA ALA A 228 13.11 11.44 -16.41
C ALA A 228 13.23 11.21 -17.92
N VAL A 229 12.29 10.48 -18.50
CA VAL A 229 12.16 10.40 -19.96
C VAL A 229 11.83 11.81 -20.42
N ARG A 230 12.78 12.44 -21.11
CA ARG A 230 12.65 13.77 -21.70
C ARG A 230 11.75 13.75 -22.91
#